data_93956c48d2c63b337a1b423c8bfb4d5f
#
_entry.id   93956c48d2c63b337a1b423c8bfb4d5f
#
_cell.length_a   1.000
_cell.length_b   1.000
_cell.length_c   1.000
_cell.angle_alpha   90.00
_cell.angle_beta   90.00
_cell.angle_gamma   90.00
#
_symmetry.space_group_name_H-M   'P 1'
#
loop_
_entity.id
_entity.type
_entity.pdbx_description
1 polymer ?
#
loop_
_entity_poly.entity_id
_entity_poly.type
_entity_poly.pdbx_seq_one_letter_code
_entity_poly.pdbx_strand_id
1 'polypeptide(L)'
;MSTADLSMNVPEARKPWGLRETLWATLILLGSYFSWQTFGPLMDGYEIGILAGTAVFWIWFGRFWPSLQPFTYVTGALSLLAVWLYVQNGNDYGANETAFFLKYLISSQSAIMWMSALFVIATAAYFAGLFSKSEPVYRFATFLAWAGSVMGSVGMMVRWYESYLINPDYGHIPVSSLYEVFILFAVMTTLIYLYYEQKMRTRAMGGFVMLIVSASVAFLLWYTFDRGAHEIQPLVPALKSYWMKIHVPANFVGYGAFSIAAMVGLAYLVVAKLQKSHPEAALIQRMPSLALMDDLMYKTIALGFAWFTIAT
;
A
#
# COMPACT_ATOMS: atom_id res chain seq x y z
N MET A 1 -12.56 -42.24 18.29
CA MET A 1 -11.43 -41.32 18.29
C MET A 1 -10.81 -41.43 16.92
N SER A 2 -11.18 -40.53 16.03
CA SER A 2 -10.64 -40.45 14.67
C SER A 2 -9.31 -39.66 14.75
N THR A 3 -8.26 -40.30 14.28
CA THR A 3 -6.93 -39.64 14.11
C THR A 3 -7.07 -38.56 13.10
N ALA A 4 -7.23 -37.30 13.57
CA ALA A 4 -7.20 -36.12 12.73
C ALA A 4 -5.84 -36.08 12.04
N ASP A 5 -5.91 -36.09 10.74
CA ASP A 5 -4.82 -36.01 9.79
C ASP A 5 -4.00 -34.71 10.07
N LEU A 6 -2.93 -34.88 10.84
CA LEU A 6 -1.86 -33.90 10.96
C LEU A 6 -1.08 -33.93 9.63
N SER A 7 -1.70 -33.50 8.54
CA SER A 7 -0.96 -33.12 7.35
C SER A 7 -0.11 -31.89 7.72
N MET A 8 1.08 -32.16 8.26
CA MET A 8 2.12 -31.16 8.34
C MET A 8 2.23 -30.55 6.96
N ASN A 9 1.93 -29.25 6.86
CA ASN A 9 2.24 -28.44 5.68
C ASN A 9 3.74 -28.57 5.42
N VAL A 10 4.11 -29.57 4.61
CA VAL A 10 5.47 -29.67 4.08
C VAL A 10 5.70 -28.35 3.33
N PRO A 11 6.72 -27.58 3.72
CA PRO A 11 7.01 -26.33 3.01
C PRO A 11 7.17 -26.66 1.52
N GLU A 12 6.33 -26.07 0.66
CA GLU A 12 6.51 -26.22 -0.79
C GLU A 12 7.97 -25.95 -1.11
N ALA A 13 8.63 -26.91 -1.78
CA ALA A 13 10.03 -26.79 -2.17
C ALA A 13 10.22 -25.43 -2.88
N ARG A 14 11.16 -24.61 -2.39
CA ARG A 14 11.42 -23.28 -2.91
C ARG A 14 11.67 -23.39 -4.41
N LYS A 15 10.79 -22.81 -5.23
CA LYS A 15 10.97 -22.77 -6.69
C LYS A 15 12.38 -22.27 -7.00
N PRO A 16 13.10 -22.90 -7.91
CA PRO A 16 14.44 -22.43 -8.31
C PRO A 16 14.35 -21.01 -8.87
N TRP A 17 15.46 -20.29 -8.83
CA TRP A 17 15.57 -18.97 -9.45
C TRP A 17 15.37 -19.11 -10.96
N GLY A 18 14.36 -18.39 -11.49
CA GLY A 18 14.11 -18.29 -12.93
C GLY A 18 14.57 -16.95 -13.49
N LEU A 19 14.40 -16.78 -14.81
CA LEU A 19 14.74 -15.54 -15.50
C LEU A 19 14.01 -14.31 -14.89
N ARG A 20 12.76 -14.48 -14.50
CA ARG A 20 11.95 -13.41 -13.91
C ARG A 20 12.55 -12.92 -12.57
N GLU A 21 12.91 -13.84 -11.69
CA GLU A 21 13.51 -13.51 -10.39
C GLU A 21 14.89 -12.88 -10.54
N THR A 22 15.66 -13.36 -11.52
CA THR A 22 16.98 -12.78 -11.84
C THR A 22 16.83 -11.35 -12.36
N LEU A 23 15.93 -11.11 -13.31
CA LEU A 23 15.65 -9.76 -13.82
C LEU A 23 15.17 -8.81 -12.72
N TRP A 24 14.29 -9.30 -11.84
CA TRP A 24 13.82 -8.54 -10.69
C TRP A 24 14.97 -8.13 -9.77
N ALA A 25 15.79 -9.08 -9.34
CA ALA A 25 16.93 -8.81 -8.47
C ALA A 25 17.94 -7.87 -9.12
N THR A 26 18.25 -8.09 -10.41
CA THR A 26 19.17 -7.24 -11.18
C THR A 26 18.66 -5.79 -11.23
N LEU A 27 17.38 -5.58 -11.50
CA LEU A 27 16.80 -4.23 -11.53
C LEU A 27 16.88 -3.52 -10.18
N ILE A 28 16.57 -4.20 -9.09
CA ILE A 28 16.68 -3.63 -7.74
C ILE A 28 18.13 -3.30 -7.41
N LEU A 29 19.07 -4.19 -7.73
CA LEU A 29 20.50 -3.96 -7.49
C LEU A 29 21.05 -2.81 -8.34
N LEU A 30 20.68 -2.72 -9.61
CA LEU A 30 21.08 -1.61 -10.48
C LEU A 30 20.52 -0.27 -9.97
N GLY A 31 19.25 -0.22 -9.57
CA GLY A 31 18.66 0.97 -8.98
C GLY A 31 19.34 1.38 -7.67
N SER A 32 19.65 0.43 -6.80
CA SER A 32 20.36 0.69 -5.54
C SER A 32 21.79 1.15 -5.79
N TYR A 33 22.49 0.53 -6.76
CA TYR A 33 23.83 0.94 -7.16
C TYR A 33 23.85 2.36 -7.75
N PHE A 34 22.88 2.67 -8.63
CA PHE A 34 22.74 4.02 -9.17
C PHE A 34 22.50 5.06 -8.06
N SER A 35 21.60 4.75 -7.12
CA SER A 35 21.34 5.62 -5.96
C SER A 35 22.60 5.83 -5.11
N TRP A 36 23.36 4.76 -4.87
CA TRP A 36 24.63 4.85 -4.13
C TRP A 36 25.69 5.66 -4.89
N GLN A 37 25.83 5.48 -6.20
CA GLN A 37 26.77 6.26 -7.00
C GLN A 37 26.42 7.77 -7.03
N THR A 38 25.12 8.07 -7.09
CA THR A 38 24.65 9.47 -7.21
C THR A 38 24.67 10.19 -5.87
N PHE A 39 24.23 9.52 -4.80
CA PHE A 39 23.99 10.14 -3.48
C PHE A 39 24.95 9.63 -2.40
N GLY A 40 25.74 8.58 -2.66
CA GLY A 40 26.62 7.97 -1.68
C GLY A 40 27.57 8.95 -0.96
N PRO A 41 28.17 9.95 -1.65
CA PRO A 41 28.98 10.97 -0.98
C PRO A 41 28.21 11.83 0.05
N LEU A 42 26.87 11.88 -0.04
CA LEU A 42 25.97 12.61 0.86
C LEU A 42 25.36 11.68 1.92
N MET A 43 25.48 10.36 1.77
CA MET A 43 24.91 9.38 2.68
C MET A 43 25.86 9.06 3.83
N ASP A 44 25.30 8.95 5.02
CA ASP A 44 26.02 8.37 6.15
C ASP A 44 25.91 6.84 6.20
N GLY A 45 26.59 6.22 7.19
CA GLY A 45 26.60 4.76 7.33
C GLY A 45 25.22 4.15 7.58
N TYR A 46 24.30 4.87 8.24
CA TYR A 46 22.93 4.41 8.48
C TYR A 46 22.10 4.44 7.19
N GLU A 47 22.23 5.46 6.40
CA GLU A 47 21.53 5.60 5.12
C GLU A 47 21.96 4.56 4.10
N ILE A 48 23.27 4.25 4.06
CA ILE A 48 23.81 3.15 3.25
C ILE A 48 23.25 1.81 3.75
N GLY A 49 23.18 1.61 5.07
CA GLY A 49 22.57 0.42 5.68
C GLY A 49 21.09 0.27 5.34
N ILE A 50 20.31 1.35 5.38
CA ILE A 50 18.90 1.37 5.01
C ILE A 50 18.74 1.06 3.51
N LEU A 51 19.56 1.65 2.63
CA LEU A 51 19.54 1.36 1.19
C LEU A 51 19.78 -0.12 0.91
N ALA A 52 20.85 -0.68 1.49
CA ALA A 52 21.20 -2.10 1.33
C ALA A 52 20.09 -3.02 1.90
N GLY A 53 19.60 -2.73 3.10
CA GLY A 53 18.51 -3.49 3.72
C GLY A 53 17.22 -3.44 2.91
N THR A 54 16.87 -2.28 2.36
CA THR A 54 15.71 -2.10 1.48
C THR A 54 15.87 -2.92 0.19
N ALA A 55 17.04 -2.92 -0.42
CA ALA A 55 17.31 -3.72 -1.62
C ALA A 55 17.14 -5.23 -1.36
N VAL A 56 17.71 -5.74 -0.29
CA VAL A 56 17.58 -7.15 0.11
C VAL A 56 16.11 -7.50 0.41
N PHE A 57 15.45 -6.66 1.20
CA PHE A 57 14.02 -6.83 1.53
C PHE A 57 13.15 -6.86 0.29
N TRP A 58 13.36 -5.92 -0.66
CA TRP A 58 12.54 -5.81 -1.87
C TRP A 58 12.75 -6.99 -2.81
N ILE A 59 14.01 -7.47 -2.96
CA ILE A 59 14.32 -8.68 -3.74
C ILE A 59 13.59 -9.89 -3.13
N TRP A 60 13.70 -10.08 -1.81
CA TRP A 60 13.04 -11.18 -1.12
C TRP A 60 11.51 -11.07 -1.22
N PHE A 61 10.95 -9.88 -0.98
CA PHE A 61 9.51 -9.66 -0.94
C PHE A 61 8.87 -9.81 -2.32
N GLY A 62 9.50 -9.33 -3.39
CA GLY A 62 9.02 -9.55 -4.76
C GLY A 62 9.05 -11.01 -5.21
N ARG A 63 9.94 -11.84 -4.61
CA ARG A 63 9.92 -13.29 -4.78
C ARG A 63 8.84 -13.96 -3.93
N PHE A 64 8.63 -13.50 -2.70
CA PHE A 64 7.59 -13.98 -1.80
C PHE A 64 6.19 -13.67 -2.33
N TRP A 65 6.00 -12.48 -2.87
CA TRP A 65 4.74 -12.02 -3.46
C TRP A 65 4.95 -11.51 -4.90
N PRO A 66 4.86 -12.39 -5.92
CA PRO A 66 5.18 -12.04 -7.31
C PRO A 66 4.35 -10.91 -7.92
N SER A 67 3.14 -10.65 -7.41
CA SER A 67 2.29 -9.53 -7.86
C SER A 67 2.86 -8.16 -7.49
N LEU A 68 3.79 -8.11 -6.54
CA LEU A 68 4.49 -6.88 -6.18
C LEU A 68 5.43 -6.38 -7.29
N GLN A 69 5.98 -7.28 -8.11
CA GLN A 69 6.92 -6.91 -9.17
C GLN A 69 6.27 -5.97 -10.21
N PRO A 70 5.14 -6.33 -10.88
CA PRO A 70 4.50 -5.41 -11.83
C PRO A 70 4.02 -4.12 -11.14
N PHE A 71 3.54 -4.18 -9.91
CA PHE A 71 3.20 -2.99 -9.13
C PHE A 71 4.40 -2.04 -9.00
N THR A 72 5.57 -2.57 -8.62
CA THR A 72 6.81 -1.77 -8.47
C THR A 72 7.28 -1.21 -9.81
N TYR A 73 7.21 -2.00 -10.90
CA TYR A 73 7.61 -1.53 -12.23
C TYR A 73 6.74 -0.35 -12.68
N VAL A 74 5.41 -0.45 -12.53
CA VAL A 74 4.50 0.61 -12.94
C VAL A 74 4.67 1.84 -12.06
N THR A 75 4.74 1.67 -10.75
CA THR A 75 4.99 2.78 -9.80
C THR A 75 6.31 3.47 -10.11
N GLY A 76 7.39 2.72 -10.30
CA GLY A 76 8.71 3.26 -10.63
C GLY A 76 8.71 4.00 -11.97
N ALA A 77 8.12 3.41 -13.01
CA ALA A 77 8.05 4.04 -14.33
C ALA A 77 7.27 5.37 -14.30
N LEU A 78 6.10 5.41 -13.63
CA LEU A 78 5.31 6.63 -13.53
C LEU A 78 6.01 7.71 -12.68
N SER A 79 6.67 7.30 -11.59
CA SER A 79 7.44 8.24 -10.74
C SER A 79 8.63 8.82 -11.49
N LEU A 80 9.38 7.99 -12.23
CA LEU A 80 10.49 8.45 -13.06
C LEU A 80 10.02 9.35 -14.21
N LEU A 81 8.86 9.04 -14.81
CA LEU A 81 8.24 9.90 -15.81
C LEU A 81 7.89 11.28 -15.23
N ALA A 82 7.33 11.32 -14.02
CA ALA A 82 7.03 12.59 -13.36
C ALA A 82 8.31 13.41 -13.10
N VAL A 83 9.37 12.78 -12.55
CA VAL A 83 10.67 13.42 -12.35
C VAL A 83 11.25 13.93 -13.67
N TRP A 84 11.20 13.11 -14.72
CA TRP A 84 11.68 13.53 -16.05
C TRP A 84 10.90 14.75 -16.57
N LEU A 85 9.58 14.80 -16.40
CA LEU A 85 8.78 15.95 -16.80
C LEU A 85 9.15 17.22 -16.02
N TYR A 86 9.43 17.12 -14.70
CA TYR A 86 9.94 18.25 -13.94
C TYR A 86 11.30 18.73 -14.46
N VAL A 87 12.22 17.81 -14.76
CA VAL A 87 13.54 18.13 -15.34
C VAL A 87 13.38 18.85 -16.69
N GLN A 88 12.49 18.38 -17.58
CA GLN A 88 12.22 19.03 -18.88
C GLN A 88 11.62 20.44 -18.73
N ASN A 89 10.98 20.74 -17.61
CA ASN A 89 10.43 22.06 -17.29
C ASN A 89 11.36 22.87 -16.36
N GLY A 90 12.67 22.60 -16.38
CA GLY A 90 13.67 23.37 -15.65
C GLY A 90 13.71 23.14 -14.15
N ASN A 91 13.22 22.01 -13.66
CA ASN A 91 13.07 21.71 -12.22
C ASN A 91 12.21 22.75 -11.47
N ASP A 92 11.29 23.40 -12.16
CA ASP A 92 10.36 24.32 -11.53
C ASP A 92 9.19 23.55 -10.91
N TYR A 93 8.93 23.77 -9.62
CA TYR A 93 7.77 23.22 -8.93
C TYR A 93 6.45 23.67 -9.61
N GLY A 94 6.39 24.89 -10.15
CA GLY A 94 5.25 25.41 -10.89
C GLY A 94 4.87 24.61 -12.14
N ALA A 95 5.72 23.70 -12.60
CA ALA A 95 5.40 22.79 -13.69
C ALA A 95 4.20 21.87 -13.39
N ASN A 96 3.89 21.62 -12.11
CA ASN A 96 2.69 20.89 -11.67
C ASN A 96 1.38 21.60 -12.10
N GLU A 97 1.40 22.89 -12.35
CA GLU A 97 0.24 23.67 -12.80
C GLU A 97 0.20 23.91 -14.32
N THR A 98 1.33 23.75 -15.01
CA THR A 98 1.48 24.11 -16.42
C THR A 98 1.64 22.90 -17.34
N ALA A 99 2.38 21.87 -16.91
CA ALA A 99 2.59 20.66 -17.71
C ALA A 99 1.40 19.70 -17.61
N PHE A 100 0.76 19.37 -18.72
CA PHE A 100 -0.50 18.62 -18.78
C PHE A 100 -0.49 17.32 -17.96
N PHE A 101 0.52 16.46 -18.14
CA PHE A 101 0.59 15.19 -17.42
C PHE A 101 0.87 15.36 -15.93
N LEU A 102 1.68 16.33 -15.53
CA LEU A 102 1.88 16.65 -14.12
C LEU A 102 0.57 17.16 -13.53
N LYS A 103 -0.04 18.16 -14.13
CA LYS A 103 -1.26 18.79 -13.61
C LYS A 103 -2.42 17.82 -13.42
N TYR A 104 -2.63 16.90 -14.35
CA TYR A 104 -3.84 16.08 -14.35
C TYR A 104 -3.64 14.61 -13.96
N LEU A 105 -2.38 14.14 -13.85
CA LEU A 105 -2.16 12.71 -13.65
C LEU A 105 -1.11 12.37 -12.59
N ILE A 106 0.13 12.85 -12.72
CA ILE A 106 1.29 12.29 -12.01
C ILE A 106 2.07 13.27 -11.14
N SER A 107 1.66 14.55 -10.97
CA SER A 107 2.15 15.32 -9.83
C SER A 107 1.67 14.67 -8.53
N SER A 108 2.31 14.95 -7.41
CA SER A 108 1.97 14.31 -6.14
C SER A 108 0.50 14.49 -5.79
N GLN A 109 -0.01 15.72 -5.88
CA GLN A 109 -1.40 16.04 -5.57
C GLN A 109 -2.38 15.36 -6.53
N SER A 110 -2.12 15.37 -7.84
CA SER A 110 -2.97 14.73 -8.84
C SER A 110 -3.01 13.21 -8.65
N ALA A 111 -1.86 12.59 -8.43
CA ALA A 111 -1.79 11.15 -8.19
C ALA A 111 -2.56 10.73 -6.92
N ILE A 112 -2.46 11.52 -5.83
CA ILE A 112 -3.21 11.27 -4.59
C ILE A 112 -4.72 11.47 -4.77
N MET A 113 -5.13 12.44 -5.58
CA MET A 113 -6.54 12.62 -5.94
C MET A 113 -7.08 11.42 -6.74
N TRP A 114 -6.30 10.90 -7.71
CA TRP A 114 -6.64 9.67 -8.41
C TRP A 114 -6.69 8.45 -7.48
N MET A 115 -5.72 8.28 -6.59
CA MET A 115 -5.77 7.24 -5.55
C MET A 115 -7.09 7.31 -4.79
N SER A 116 -7.47 8.50 -4.34
CA SER A 116 -8.68 8.74 -3.55
C SER A 116 -9.95 8.32 -4.30
N ALA A 117 -10.09 8.76 -5.56
CA ALA A 117 -11.21 8.40 -6.41
C ALA A 117 -11.26 6.87 -6.66
N LEU A 118 -10.12 6.27 -7.01
CA LEU A 118 -10.02 4.85 -7.32
C LEU A 118 -10.37 3.98 -6.10
N PHE A 119 -9.94 4.33 -4.89
CA PHE A 119 -10.28 3.57 -3.68
C PHE A 119 -11.77 3.66 -3.32
N VAL A 120 -12.39 4.83 -3.46
CA VAL A 120 -13.83 4.98 -3.23
C VAL A 120 -14.64 4.16 -4.24
N ILE A 121 -14.27 4.23 -5.53
CA ILE A 121 -14.92 3.44 -6.58
C ILE A 121 -14.66 1.94 -6.36
N ALA A 122 -13.45 1.53 -5.95
CA ALA A 122 -13.15 0.15 -5.61
C ALA A 122 -14.05 -0.38 -4.49
N THR A 123 -14.28 0.43 -3.45
CA THR A 123 -15.19 0.07 -2.35
C THR A 123 -16.60 -0.21 -2.87
N ALA A 124 -17.16 0.71 -3.67
CA ALA A 124 -18.46 0.53 -4.28
C ALA A 124 -18.50 -0.72 -5.18
N ALA A 125 -17.48 -0.94 -6.00
CA ALA A 125 -17.38 -2.09 -6.89
C ALA A 125 -17.26 -3.42 -6.12
N TYR A 126 -16.52 -3.50 -5.01
CA TYR A 126 -16.48 -4.69 -4.16
C TYR A 126 -17.85 -5.01 -3.55
N PHE A 127 -18.57 -4.02 -3.04
CA PHE A 127 -19.93 -4.24 -2.56
C PHE A 127 -20.89 -4.63 -3.70
N ALA A 128 -20.78 -3.97 -4.86
CA ALA A 128 -21.57 -4.36 -6.03
C ALA A 128 -21.28 -5.83 -6.44
N GLY A 129 -20.02 -6.26 -6.43
CA GLY A 129 -19.61 -7.64 -6.66
C GLY A 129 -20.23 -8.60 -5.62
N LEU A 130 -20.23 -8.21 -4.34
CA LEU A 130 -20.81 -8.99 -3.25
C LEU A 130 -22.34 -9.16 -3.44
N PHE A 131 -23.05 -8.09 -3.81
CA PHE A 131 -24.50 -8.16 -3.97
C PHE A 131 -24.93 -8.80 -5.30
N SER A 132 -24.16 -8.67 -6.39
CA SER A 132 -24.48 -9.25 -7.69
C SER A 132 -23.93 -10.67 -7.89
N LYS A 133 -23.02 -11.18 -7.05
CA LYS A 133 -22.23 -12.41 -7.24
C LYS A 133 -21.43 -12.40 -8.54
N SER A 134 -21.07 -11.24 -9.06
CA SER A 134 -20.42 -11.08 -10.34
C SER A 134 -18.90 -11.10 -10.22
N GLU A 135 -18.29 -12.17 -10.71
CA GLU A 135 -16.83 -12.29 -10.74
C GLU A 135 -16.14 -11.20 -11.60
N PRO A 136 -16.67 -10.78 -12.76
CA PRO A 136 -16.13 -9.63 -13.50
C PRO A 136 -16.12 -8.33 -12.68
N VAL A 137 -17.18 -8.06 -11.90
CA VAL A 137 -17.24 -6.86 -11.03
C VAL A 137 -16.20 -6.94 -9.92
N TYR A 138 -16.01 -8.09 -9.31
CA TYR A 138 -14.94 -8.29 -8.33
C TYR A 138 -13.54 -8.09 -8.93
N ARG A 139 -13.29 -8.61 -10.13
CA ARG A 139 -12.00 -8.39 -10.82
C ARG A 139 -11.76 -6.91 -11.13
N PHE A 140 -12.80 -6.21 -11.52
CA PHE A 140 -12.73 -4.76 -11.73
C PHE A 140 -12.43 -4.02 -10.43
N ALA A 141 -13.07 -4.39 -9.31
CA ALA A 141 -12.79 -3.82 -7.99
C ALA A 141 -11.32 -4.06 -7.56
N THR A 142 -10.80 -5.29 -7.73
CA THR A 142 -9.41 -5.62 -7.49
C THR A 142 -8.45 -4.80 -8.37
N PHE A 143 -8.78 -4.60 -9.64
CA PHE A 143 -8.00 -3.75 -10.55
C PHE A 143 -7.95 -2.29 -10.06
N LEU A 144 -9.10 -1.73 -9.65
CA LEU A 144 -9.16 -0.38 -9.09
C LEU A 144 -8.35 -0.24 -7.80
N ALA A 145 -8.37 -1.26 -6.94
CA ALA A 145 -7.57 -1.28 -5.71
C ALA A 145 -6.06 -1.29 -6.02
N TRP A 146 -5.61 -2.06 -7.01
CA TRP A 146 -4.23 -2.02 -7.49
C TRP A 146 -3.87 -0.67 -8.12
N ALA A 147 -4.72 -0.14 -8.99
CA ALA A 147 -4.50 1.16 -9.62
C ALA A 147 -4.43 2.30 -8.59
N GLY A 148 -5.33 2.30 -7.60
CA GLY A 148 -5.29 3.24 -6.49
C GLY A 148 -4.00 3.14 -5.67
N SER A 149 -3.54 1.91 -5.39
CA SER A 149 -2.27 1.68 -4.68
C SER A 149 -1.07 2.18 -5.50
N VAL A 150 -1.07 1.99 -6.82
CA VAL A 150 -0.04 2.56 -7.71
C VAL A 150 -0.05 4.08 -7.63
N MET A 151 -1.21 4.71 -7.82
CA MET A 151 -1.31 6.18 -7.82
C MET A 151 -0.92 6.79 -6.46
N GLY A 152 -1.31 6.16 -5.34
CA GLY A 152 -0.89 6.59 -4.01
C GLY A 152 0.63 6.49 -3.81
N SER A 153 1.23 5.40 -4.27
CA SER A 153 2.68 5.21 -4.19
C SER A 153 3.43 6.19 -5.10
N VAL A 154 2.94 6.45 -6.33
CA VAL A 154 3.47 7.48 -7.23
C VAL A 154 3.37 8.85 -6.56
N GLY A 155 2.21 9.19 -5.99
CA GLY A 155 2.00 10.44 -5.28
C GLY A 155 3.01 10.67 -4.16
N MET A 156 3.30 9.64 -3.36
CA MET A 156 4.33 9.71 -2.31
C MET A 156 5.74 9.87 -2.88
N MET A 157 6.13 9.10 -3.90
CA MET A 157 7.47 9.20 -4.50
C MET A 157 7.69 10.57 -5.15
N VAL A 158 6.69 11.07 -5.88
CA VAL A 158 6.77 12.38 -6.53
C VAL A 158 6.77 13.50 -5.50
N ARG A 159 5.97 13.38 -4.41
CA ARG A 159 5.98 14.35 -3.30
C ARG A 159 7.35 14.45 -2.64
N TRP A 160 8.05 13.34 -2.52
CA TRP A 160 9.43 13.35 -2.03
C TRP A 160 10.34 14.20 -2.93
N TYR A 161 10.23 14.03 -4.26
CA TYR A 161 10.98 14.84 -5.21
C TYR A 161 10.55 16.32 -5.17
N GLU A 162 9.25 16.61 -5.17
CA GLU A 162 8.69 17.96 -5.11
C GLU A 162 9.14 18.73 -3.86
N SER A 163 9.34 18.06 -2.72
CA SER A 163 9.84 18.70 -1.50
C SER A 163 11.22 19.33 -1.71
N TYR A 164 12.10 18.68 -2.47
CA TYR A 164 13.41 19.24 -2.83
C TYR A 164 13.31 20.36 -3.88
N LEU A 165 12.31 20.32 -4.77
CA LEU A 165 12.11 21.39 -5.76
C LEU A 165 11.63 22.69 -5.11
N ILE A 166 10.83 22.61 -4.06
CA ILE A 166 10.35 23.78 -3.32
C ILE A 166 11.51 24.44 -2.57
N ASN A 167 12.24 23.66 -1.80
CA ASN A 167 13.44 24.09 -1.08
C ASN A 167 14.28 22.87 -0.72
N PRO A 168 15.59 22.84 -0.99
CA PRO A 168 16.47 21.74 -0.57
C PRO A 168 16.38 21.41 0.91
N ASP A 169 16.16 22.40 1.79
CA ASP A 169 16.01 22.21 3.24
C ASP A 169 14.65 21.57 3.63
N TYR A 170 13.68 21.55 2.71
CA TYR A 170 12.37 20.90 2.91
C TYR A 170 12.39 19.41 2.50
N GLY A 171 13.45 19.00 1.79
CA GLY A 171 13.59 17.64 1.29
C GLY A 171 13.56 16.59 2.38
N HIS A 172 12.53 15.76 2.41
CA HIS A 172 12.40 14.62 3.33
C HIS A 172 11.49 13.53 2.77
N ILE A 173 11.64 12.34 3.30
CA ILE A 173 10.74 11.21 2.97
C ILE A 173 9.30 11.57 3.39
N PRO A 174 8.28 11.34 2.55
CA PRO A 174 6.91 11.81 2.77
C PRO A 174 6.15 10.91 3.76
N VAL A 175 6.59 10.85 5.00
CA VAL A 175 5.98 10.09 6.12
C VAL A 175 5.98 10.92 7.41
N SER A 176 6.04 12.25 7.28
CA SER A 176 6.27 13.18 8.39
C SER A 176 5.02 13.97 8.81
N SER A 177 4.07 14.14 7.92
CA SER A 177 2.82 14.85 8.18
C SER A 177 1.63 13.89 8.31
N LEU A 178 0.58 14.36 9.01
CA LEU A 178 -0.66 13.58 9.13
C LEU A 178 -1.26 13.26 7.75
N TYR A 179 -1.14 14.19 6.80
CA TYR A 179 -1.56 13.98 5.42
C TYR A 179 -0.84 12.80 4.76
N GLU A 180 0.48 12.77 4.85
CA GLU A 180 1.33 11.73 4.24
C GLU A 180 1.11 10.36 4.85
N VAL A 181 0.96 10.29 6.17
CA VAL A 181 0.75 9.01 6.85
C VAL A 181 -0.65 8.44 6.62
N PHE A 182 -1.67 9.25 6.33
CA PHE A 182 -2.97 8.74 5.90
C PHE A 182 -2.93 8.16 4.47
N ILE A 183 -2.12 8.73 3.56
CA ILE A 183 -1.86 8.13 2.26
C ILE A 183 -1.15 6.79 2.42
N LEU A 184 -0.09 6.76 3.24
CA LEU A 184 0.64 5.53 3.56
C LEU A 184 -0.29 4.46 4.15
N PHE A 185 -1.16 4.82 5.10
CA PHE A 185 -2.17 3.93 5.67
C PHE A 185 -3.09 3.33 4.61
N ALA A 186 -3.65 4.17 3.73
CA ALA A 186 -4.55 3.73 2.68
C ALA A 186 -3.87 2.75 1.72
N VAL A 187 -2.65 3.06 1.28
CA VAL A 187 -1.86 2.21 0.38
C VAL A 187 -1.46 0.91 1.07
N MET A 188 -0.89 0.95 2.28
CA MET A 188 -0.43 -0.23 3.00
C MET A 188 -1.58 -1.17 3.35
N THR A 189 -2.70 -0.64 3.86
CA THR A 189 -3.90 -1.44 4.17
C THR A 189 -4.42 -2.13 2.92
N THR A 190 -4.49 -1.43 1.79
CA THR A 190 -4.94 -2.00 0.53
C THR A 190 -3.99 -3.09 0.02
N LEU A 191 -2.67 -2.87 0.07
CA LEU A 191 -1.68 -3.87 -0.36
C LEU A 191 -1.71 -5.14 0.52
N ILE A 192 -1.83 -4.99 1.85
CA ILE A 192 -1.97 -6.13 2.77
C ILE A 192 -3.26 -6.91 2.42
N TYR A 193 -4.37 -6.20 2.19
CA TYR A 193 -5.62 -6.83 1.78
C TYR A 193 -5.48 -7.59 0.45
N LEU A 194 -4.88 -6.97 -0.58
CA LEU A 194 -4.68 -7.60 -1.89
C LEU A 194 -3.79 -8.85 -1.81
N TYR A 195 -2.80 -8.86 -0.91
CA TYR A 195 -2.04 -10.07 -0.62
C TYR A 195 -2.94 -11.19 -0.07
N TYR A 196 -3.77 -10.89 0.94
CA TYR A 196 -4.67 -11.89 1.52
C TYR A 196 -5.81 -12.29 0.57
N GLU A 197 -6.33 -11.38 -0.25
CA GLU A 197 -7.30 -11.69 -1.31
C GLU A 197 -6.76 -12.78 -2.25
N GLN A 198 -5.51 -12.64 -2.67
CA GLN A 198 -4.86 -13.64 -3.53
C GLN A 198 -4.55 -14.94 -2.78
N LYS A 199 -4.07 -14.85 -1.55
CA LYS A 199 -3.68 -16.00 -0.73
C LYS A 199 -4.88 -16.87 -0.36
N MET A 200 -5.99 -16.25 -0.01
CA MET A 200 -7.23 -16.93 0.41
C MET A 200 -8.19 -17.19 -0.76
N ARG A 201 -7.87 -16.69 -1.95
CA ARG A 201 -8.68 -16.83 -3.17
C ARG A 201 -10.13 -16.39 -2.99
N THR A 202 -10.37 -15.36 -2.20
CA THR A 202 -11.70 -14.77 -1.98
C THR A 202 -11.66 -13.25 -2.04
N ARG A 203 -12.66 -12.64 -2.69
CA ARG A 203 -12.82 -11.20 -2.83
C ARG A 203 -13.97 -10.63 -1.98
N ALA A 204 -14.70 -11.51 -1.29
CA ALA A 204 -15.90 -11.12 -0.58
C ALA A 204 -15.65 -10.16 0.61
N MET A 205 -14.42 -10.16 1.16
CA MET A 205 -14.02 -9.24 2.24
C MET A 205 -13.64 -7.84 1.73
N GLY A 206 -13.47 -7.67 0.42
CA GLY A 206 -12.95 -6.42 -0.17
C GLY A 206 -13.77 -5.20 0.18
N GLY A 207 -15.10 -5.30 0.12
CA GLY A 207 -15.99 -4.18 0.47
C GLY A 207 -15.78 -3.70 1.91
N PHE A 208 -15.65 -4.62 2.86
CA PHE A 208 -15.45 -4.28 4.26
C PHE A 208 -14.08 -3.63 4.51
N VAL A 209 -13.02 -4.21 3.96
CA VAL A 209 -11.66 -3.64 4.11
C VAL A 209 -11.54 -2.31 3.39
N MET A 210 -12.02 -2.21 2.15
CA MET A 210 -11.95 -0.95 1.39
C MET A 210 -12.84 0.15 1.99
N LEU A 211 -13.82 -0.19 2.84
CA LEU A 211 -14.62 0.79 3.56
C LEU A 211 -13.78 1.61 4.54
N ILE A 212 -12.89 0.97 5.33
CA ILE A 212 -12.00 1.72 6.24
C ILE A 212 -10.96 2.53 5.46
N VAL A 213 -10.49 2.00 4.31
CA VAL A 213 -9.61 2.75 3.40
C VAL A 213 -10.35 3.98 2.86
N SER A 214 -11.60 3.84 2.41
CA SER A 214 -12.42 4.99 1.95
C SER A 214 -12.72 5.98 3.06
N ALA A 215 -12.91 5.54 4.30
CA ALA A 215 -13.07 6.43 5.43
C ALA A 215 -11.80 7.26 5.69
N SER A 216 -10.60 6.63 5.58
CA SER A 216 -9.33 7.35 5.68
C SER A 216 -9.14 8.34 4.53
N VAL A 217 -9.56 7.98 3.32
CA VAL A 217 -9.58 8.87 2.15
C VAL A 217 -10.54 10.04 2.36
N ALA A 218 -11.73 9.81 2.89
CA ALA A 218 -12.68 10.89 3.20
C ALA A 218 -12.09 11.88 4.21
N PHE A 219 -11.40 11.38 5.26
CA PHE A 219 -10.65 12.24 6.18
C PHE A 219 -9.55 13.02 5.45
N LEU A 220 -8.76 12.35 4.60
CA LEU A 220 -7.69 12.96 3.83
C LEU A 220 -8.20 14.11 2.95
N LEU A 221 -9.32 13.92 2.24
CA LEU A 221 -9.93 14.94 1.41
C LEU A 221 -10.44 16.11 2.24
N TRP A 222 -11.15 15.85 3.35
CA TRP A 222 -11.55 16.91 4.27
C TRP A 222 -10.33 17.71 4.77
N TYR A 223 -9.28 17.01 5.20
CA TYR A 223 -8.05 17.63 5.72
C TYR A 223 -7.31 18.44 4.66
N THR A 224 -7.38 18.01 3.40
CA THR A 224 -6.85 18.73 2.25
C THR A 224 -7.60 20.04 2.00
N PHE A 225 -8.94 19.97 1.89
CA PHE A 225 -9.74 21.14 1.48
C PHE A 225 -10.03 22.12 2.62
N ASP A 226 -10.17 21.64 3.85
CA ASP A 226 -10.48 22.48 5.02
C ASP A 226 -9.21 23.07 5.66
N ARG A 227 -8.11 22.33 5.68
CA ARG A 227 -6.88 22.69 6.37
C ARG A 227 -5.68 22.98 5.47
N GLY A 228 -5.79 22.82 4.17
CA GLY A 228 -4.66 22.99 3.26
C GLY A 228 -3.52 22.01 3.51
N ALA A 229 -3.81 20.85 4.11
CA ALA A 229 -2.82 19.90 4.63
C ALA A 229 -1.95 19.24 3.54
N HIS A 230 -2.30 19.42 2.27
CA HIS A 230 -1.54 18.93 1.13
C HIS A 230 -0.27 19.75 0.87
N GLU A 231 -0.16 20.96 1.41
CA GLU A 231 1.04 21.79 1.26
C GLU A 231 2.26 21.08 1.85
N ILE A 232 3.40 21.20 1.14
CA ILE A 232 4.68 20.65 1.59
C ILE A 232 5.31 21.65 2.54
N GLN A 233 5.53 21.23 3.79
CA GLN A 233 6.10 22.06 4.85
C GLN A 233 7.49 21.55 5.24
N PRO A 234 8.36 22.38 5.80
CA PRO A 234 9.66 21.95 6.31
C PRO A 234 9.50 20.90 7.42
N LEU A 235 10.42 19.95 7.45
CA LEU A 235 10.42 18.91 8.47
C LEU A 235 10.64 19.49 9.87
N VAL A 236 9.71 19.22 10.78
CA VAL A 236 9.83 19.63 12.18
C VAL A 236 11.09 19.00 12.79
N PRO A 237 11.94 19.77 13.54
CA PRO A 237 13.21 19.27 14.08
C PRO A 237 13.10 17.95 14.88
N ALA A 238 12.00 17.77 15.61
CA ALA A 238 11.72 16.54 16.36
C ALA A 238 11.59 15.27 15.49
N LEU A 239 11.30 15.42 14.21
CA LEU A 239 11.14 14.33 13.25
C LEU A 239 12.41 14.07 12.41
N LYS A 240 13.49 14.81 12.63
CA LYS A 240 14.79 14.63 11.93
C LYS A 240 15.59 13.44 12.50
N SER A 241 14.94 12.32 12.74
CA SER A 241 15.56 11.09 13.26
C SER A 241 15.58 10.00 12.20
N TYR A 242 16.69 9.25 12.09
CA TYR A 242 16.76 8.05 11.24
C TYR A 242 15.73 7.01 11.64
N TRP A 243 15.40 6.91 12.92
CA TRP A 243 14.39 5.99 13.42
C TRP A 243 13.01 6.24 12.82
N MET A 244 12.66 7.50 12.53
CA MET A 244 11.39 7.85 11.89
C MET A 244 11.21 7.12 10.54
N LYS A 245 12.29 6.96 9.76
CA LYS A 245 12.27 6.30 8.44
C LYS A 245 11.89 4.81 8.53
N ILE A 246 12.05 4.18 9.69
CA ILE A 246 11.70 2.78 9.95
C ILE A 246 10.42 2.68 10.79
N HIS A 247 10.37 3.44 11.89
CA HIS A 247 9.27 3.43 12.86
C HIS A 247 7.92 3.75 12.22
N VAL A 248 7.84 4.82 11.43
CA VAL A 248 6.56 5.24 10.83
C VAL A 248 6.02 4.20 9.85
N PRO A 249 6.75 3.74 8.82
CA PRO A 249 6.26 2.69 7.93
C PRO A 249 5.89 1.40 8.67
N ALA A 250 6.69 0.97 9.66
CA ALA A 250 6.41 -0.21 10.46
C ALA A 250 5.08 -0.09 11.22
N ASN A 251 4.83 1.06 11.87
CA ASN A 251 3.56 1.33 12.53
C ASN A 251 2.38 1.26 11.55
N PHE A 252 2.50 1.82 10.34
CA PHE A 252 1.40 1.86 9.38
C PHE A 252 1.12 0.50 8.73
N VAL A 253 2.10 -0.40 8.62
CA VAL A 253 1.83 -1.82 8.35
C VAL A 253 1.00 -2.44 9.49
N GLY A 254 1.35 -2.15 10.75
CA GLY A 254 0.61 -2.60 11.92
C GLY A 254 -0.82 -2.07 11.97
N TYR A 255 -1.02 -0.76 11.81
CA TYR A 255 -2.36 -0.14 11.76
C TYR A 255 -3.21 -0.71 10.63
N GLY A 256 -2.65 -0.89 9.43
CA GLY A 256 -3.34 -1.50 8.30
C GLY A 256 -3.78 -2.93 8.60
N ALA A 257 -2.89 -3.75 9.17
CA ALA A 257 -3.19 -5.12 9.52
C ALA A 257 -4.29 -5.23 10.60
N PHE A 258 -4.23 -4.43 11.65
CA PHE A 258 -5.28 -4.37 12.69
C PHE A 258 -6.61 -3.84 12.14
N SER A 259 -6.58 -2.86 11.23
CA SER A 259 -7.78 -2.35 10.57
C SER A 259 -8.47 -3.44 9.73
N ILE A 260 -7.70 -4.27 9.03
CA ILE A 260 -8.23 -5.42 8.31
C ILE A 260 -8.87 -6.41 9.29
N ALA A 261 -8.17 -6.75 10.40
CA ALA A 261 -8.73 -7.64 11.43
C ALA A 261 -10.04 -7.10 11.99
N ALA A 262 -10.14 -5.81 12.28
CA ALA A 262 -11.34 -5.16 12.80
C ALA A 262 -12.51 -5.23 11.79
N MET A 263 -12.25 -4.94 10.51
CA MET A 263 -13.29 -4.95 9.48
C MET A 263 -13.76 -6.36 9.13
N VAL A 264 -12.85 -7.34 9.13
CA VAL A 264 -13.20 -8.76 8.99
C VAL A 264 -13.97 -9.25 10.22
N GLY A 265 -13.59 -8.80 11.42
CA GLY A 265 -14.31 -9.09 12.67
C GLY A 265 -15.74 -8.56 12.66
N LEU A 266 -15.93 -7.33 12.16
CA LEU A 266 -17.28 -6.78 11.96
C LEU A 266 -18.12 -7.64 11.01
N ALA A 267 -17.53 -8.03 9.86
CA ALA A 267 -18.17 -8.91 8.89
C ALA A 267 -18.51 -10.29 9.50
N TYR A 268 -17.58 -10.85 10.29
CA TYR A 268 -17.77 -12.10 11.03
C TYR A 268 -18.98 -12.02 11.96
N LEU A 269 -19.08 -10.97 12.78
CA LEU A 269 -20.20 -10.79 13.71
C LEU A 269 -21.54 -10.65 12.98
N VAL A 270 -21.57 -9.94 11.87
CA VAL A 270 -22.76 -9.82 11.02
C VAL A 270 -23.20 -11.18 10.49
N VAL A 271 -22.26 -11.95 9.91
CA VAL A 271 -22.57 -13.29 9.36
C VAL A 271 -22.98 -14.26 10.48
N ALA A 272 -22.28 -14.28 11.61
CA ALA A 272 -22.60 -15.13 12.75
C ALA A 272 -24.00 -14.82 13.34
N LYS A 273 -24.38 -13.55 13.40
CA LYS A 273 -25.74 -13.14 13.81
C LYS A 273 -26.78 -13.58 12.79
N LEU A 274 -26.54 -13.36 11.51
CA LEU A 274 -27.47 -13.77 10.44
C LEU A 274 -27.67 -15.29 10.40
N GLN A 275 -26.63 -16.09 10.59
CA GLN A 275 -26.75 -17.55 10.65
C GLN A 275 -27.68 -18.03 11.76
N LYS A 276 -27.79 -17.29 12.87
CA LYS A 276 -28.69 -17.61 13.97
C LYS A 276 -30.13 -17.11 13.76
N SER A 277 -30.30 -15.91 13.18
CA SER A 277 -31.59 -15.26 13.05
C SER A 277 -32.27 -15.49 11.70
N HIS A 278 -31.51 -15.58 10.63
CA HIS A 278 -31.98 -15.71 9.24
C HIS A 278 -31.05 -16.62 8.44
N PRO A 279 -31.03 -17.94 8.69
CA PRO A 279 -30.07 -18.88 8.09
C PRO A 279 -30.12 -18.90 6.55
N GLU A 280 -31.26 -18.52 5.96
CA GLU A 280 -31.46 -18.45 4.50
C GLU A 280 -30.99 -17.12 3.88
N ALA A 281 -30.42 -16.20 4.69
CA ALA A 281 -30.01 -14.91 4.17
C ALA A 281 -28.96 -15.04 3.06
N ALA A 282 -29.23 -14.42 1.92
CA ALA A 282 -28.36 -14.49 0.74
C ALA A 282 -26.91 -14.02 1.03
N LEU A 283 -26.72 -13.15 2.01
CA LEU A 283 -25.38 -12.69 2.41
C LEU A 283 -24.52 -13.82 2.96
N ILE A 284 -25.10 -14.75 3.73
CA ILE A 284 -24.36 -15.91 4.31
C ILE A 284 -23.71 -16.75 3.20
N GLN A 285 -24.45 -16.98 2.10
CA GLN A 285 -23.95 -17.79 0.97
C GLN A 285 -22.88 -17.05 0.14
N ARG A 286 -22.73 -15.75 0.34
CA ARG A 286 -21.81 -14.89 -0.42
C ARG A 286 -20.53 -14.62 0.33
N MET A 287 -20.57 -14.71 1.64
CA MET A 287 -19.43 -14.48 2.51
C MET A 287 -18.60 -15.75 2.69
N PRO A 288 -17.30 -15.63 2.99
CA PRO A 288 -16.48 -16.75 3.38
C PRO A 288 -17.02 -17.45 4.65
N SER A 289 -16.58 -18.66 4.89
CA SER A 289 -16.88 -19.36 6.14
C SER A 289 -16.35 -18.60 7.35
N LEU A 290 -17.02 -18.71 8.50
CA LEU A 290 -16.57 -18.08 9.74
C LEU A 290 -15.14 -18.54 10.11
N ALA A 291 -14.79 -19.79 9.84
CA ALA A 291 -13.44 -20.31 10.07
C ALA A 291 -12.36 -19.59 9.20
N LEU A 292 -12.68 -19.28 7.93
CA LEU A 292 -11.76 -18.55 7.07
C LEU A 292 -11.60 -17.08 7.51
N MET A 293 -12.69 -16.45 7.97
CA MET A 293 -12.63 -15.09 8.52
C MET A 293 -11.81 -15.06 9.81
N ASP A 294 -11.98 -16.06 10.70
CA ASP A 294 -11.21 -16.19 11.93
C ASP A 294 -9.71 -16.37 11.65
N ASP A 295 -9.35 -17.25 10.70
CA ASP A 295 -7.97 -17.44 10.25
C ASP A 295 -7.36 -16.15 9.68
N LEU A 296 -8.15 -15.35 8.93
CA LEU A 296 -7.70 -14.07 8.41
C LEU A 296 -7.47 -13.06 9.53
N MET A 297 -8.40 -12.95 10.50
CA MET A 297 -8.23 -12.09 11.67
C MET A 297 -6.97 -12.47 12.46
N TYR A 298 -6.79 -13.75 12.75
CA TYR A 298 -5.61 -14.24 13.46
C TYR A 298 -4.31 -13.84 12.75
N LYS A 299 -4.22 -14.07 11.43
CA LYS A 299 -3.02 -13.77 10.64
C LYS A 299 -2.74 -12.27 10.55
N THR A 300 -3.78 -11.45 10.41
CA THR A 300 -3.62 -9.99 10.34
C THR A 300 -3.28 -9.40 11.72
N ILE A 301 -3.83 -9.93 12.81
CA ILE A 301 -3.43 -9.56 14.17
C ILE A 301 -1.97 -9.93 14.42
N ALA A 302 -1.55 -11.15 14.07
CA ALA A 302 -0.16 -11.58 14.23
C ALA A 302 0.81 -10.72 13.41
N LEU A 303 0.45 -10.36 12.16
CA LEU A 303 1.22 -9.44 11.34
C LEU A 303 1.32 -8.06 11.99
N GLY A 304 0.18 -7.51 12.44
CA GLY A 304 0.13 -6.21 13.09
C GLY A 304 0.98 -6.18 14.35
N PHE A 305 0.88 -7.19 15.20
CA PHE A 305 1.67 -7.31 16.43
C PHE A 305 3.18 -7.37 16.13
N ALA A 306 3.59 -8.19 15.15
CA ALA A 306 5.00 -8.30 14.76
C ALA A 306 5.59 -6.95 14.31
N TRP A 307 4.85 -6.20 13.46
CA TRP A 307 5.31 -4.89 12.98
C TRP A 307 5.29 -3.82 14.06
N PHE A 308 4.32 -3.83 14.98
CA PHE A 308 4.33 -2.94 16.14
C PHE A 308 5.51 -3.23 17.07
N THR A 309 5.88 -4.49 17.25
CA THR A 309 7.07 -4.86 18.04
C THR A 309 8.35 -4.34 17.40
N ILE A 310 8.44 -4.31 16.06
CA ILE A 310 9.58 -3.71 15.36
C ILE A 310 9.58 -2.18 15.51
N ALA A 311 8.40 -1.57 15.55
CA ALA A 311 8.25 -0.13 15.66
C ALA A 311 8.52 0.43 17.05
N THR A 312 8.37 -0.37 18.11
CA THR A 312 8.63 0.06 19.51
C THR A 312 10.07 -0.17 19.91
#